data_1364b207a674ff646642b87bfc6b6f0e
#
_entry.id   1364b207a674ff646642b87bfc6b6f0e
#
_cell.length_a   1.000
_cell.length_b   1.000
_cell.length_c   1.000
_cell.angle_alpha   90.00
_cell.angle_beta   90.00
_cell.angle_gamma   90.00
#
_symmetry.space_group_name_H-M   'P 1'
#
loop_
_entity.id
_entity.type
_entity.pdbx_description
1 polymer ?
#
loop_
_entity_poly.entity_id
_entity_poly.type
_entity_poly.pdbx_seq_one_letter_code
_entity_poly.pdbx_strand_id
1 'polypeptide(L)'
;DGRPLTDYIFSQERYRNLFSHFLQFYNEQLFNLDSIYQTLTYFSDYLYSAAEYDIYRTLDYDFSISDFLNSYGSDYENAHVKQGILEFIASRKESLNQQIVFDGNNPIIYEASIEREVNILGEPVDVSACIWGNIQDAHFFYRRDNNEWDSVPLTYDPILETKRVEDHD
;
A
#
# COMPACT_ATOMS: atom_id res chain seq x y z
N ASP A 1 -16.81 18.74 -17.71
CA ASP A 1 -17.65 17.89 -16.85
C ASP A 1 -17.04 17.87 -15.46
N GLY A 2 -17.47 18.85 -14.64
CA GLY A 2 -17.00 18.94 -13.25
C GLY A 2 -17.50 17.74 -12.46
N ARG A 3 -16.67 17.29 -11.54
CA ARG A 3 -17.03 16.31 -10.49
C ARG A 3 -17.29 17.10 -9.21
N PRO A 4 -18.50 17.62 -8.97
CA PRO A 4 -18.78 18.65 -7.96
C PRO A 4 -18.31 18.27 -6.56
N LEU A 5 -18.45 16.99 -6.18
CA LEU A 5 -17.98 16.49 -4.87
C LEU A 5 -16.45 16.46 -4.78
N THR A 6 -15.79 16.00 -5.84
CA THR A 6 -14.34 15.97 -5.91
C THR A 6 -13.76 17.38 -5.88
N ASP A 7 -14.32 18.29 -6.68
CA ASP A 7 -13.91 19.69 -6.75
C ASP A 7 -14.11 20.38 -5.41
N TYR A 8 -15.23 20.11 -4.72
CA TYR A 8 -15.47 20.64 -3.38
C TYR A 8 -14.45 20.11 -2.35
N ILE A 9 -14.20 18.81 -2.32
CA ILE A 9 -13.24 18.19 -1.39
C ILE A 9 -11.84 18.77 -1.62
N PHE A 10 -11.39 18.81 -2.88
CA PHE A 10 -10.06 19.32 -3.21
C PHE A 10 -9.93 20.85 -3.13
N SER A 11 -11.03 21.60 -3.07
CA SER A 11 -10.99 23.03 -2.76
C SER A 11 -10.62 23.30 -1.30
N GLN A 12 -10.83 22.33 -0.40
CA GLN A 12 -10.51 22.45 1.01
C GLN A 12 -9.06 22.02 1.30
N GLU A 13 -8.25 22.93 1.81
CA GLU A 13 -6.83 22.69 2.12
C GLU A 13 -6.63 21.45 3.02
N ARG A 14 -7.43 21.32 4.08
CA ARG A 14 -7.38 20.18 5.00
C ARG A 14 -7.49 18.84 4.28
N TYR A 15 -8.40 18.71 3.33
CA TYR A 15 -8.61 17.44 2.61
C TYR A 15 -7.53 17.19 1.57
N ARG A 16 -7.00 18.25 0.92
CA ARG A 16 -5.84 18.11 0.04
C ARG A 16 -4.62 17.62 0.81
N ASN A 17 -4.34 18.19 1.97
CA ASN A 17 -3.21 17.80 2.82
C ASN A 17 -3.36 16.34 3.29
N LEU A 18 -4.55 15.96 3.75
CA LEU A 18 -4.82 14.60 4.15
C LEU A 18 -4.66 13.60 2.98
N PHE A 19 -5.19 13.94 1.82
CA PHE A 19 -5.05 13.11 0.61
C PHE A 19 -3.58 12.99 0.18
N SER A 20 -2.84 14.12 0.15
CA SER A 20 -1.40 14.12 -0.16
C SER A 20 -0.61 13.28 0.83
N HIS A 21 -0.96 13.33 2.12
CA HIS A 21 -0.33 12.54 3.16
C HIS A 21 -0.53 11.02 2.93
N PHE A 22 -1.74 10.59 2.60
CA PHE A 22 -1.99 9.20 2.23
C PHE A 22 -1.27 8.80 0.94
N LEU A 23 -1.23 9.67 -0.07
CA LEU A 23 -0.47 9.40 -1.29
C LEU A 23 1.03 9.24 -1.01
N GLN A 24 1.58 10.04 -0.11
CA GLN A 24 2.97 9.91 0.31
C GLN A 24 3.21 8.57 1.00
N PHE A 25 2.32 8.19 1.92
CA PHE A 25 2.38 6.88 2.57
C PHE A 25 2.39 5.74 1.55
N TYR A 26 1.46 5.73 0.60
CA TYR A 26 1.42 4.72 -0.46
C TYR A 26 2.70 4.71 -1.30
N ASN A 27 3.19 5.89 -1.65
CA ASN A 27 4.38 6.03 -2.49
C ASN A 27 5.66 5.54 -1.80
N GLU A 28 5.78 5.73 -0.49
CA GLU A 28 6.94 5.33 0.29
C GLU A 28 6.88 3.86 0.74
N GLN A 29 5.70 3.39 1.17
CA GLN A 29 5.55 2.09 1.81
C GLN A 29 5.10 1.00 0.84
N LEU A 30 4.14 1.27 -0.05
CA LEU A 30 3.54 0.24 -0.89
C LEU A 30 4.16 0.16 -2.29
N PHE A 31 4.63 1.28 -2.84
CA PHE A 31 5.31 1.29 -4.14
C PHE A 31 6.83 1.11 -4.00
N ASN A 32 7.23 0.12 -3.21
CA ASN A 32 8.63 -0.30 -3.14
C ASN A 32 8.98 -1.11 -4.38
N LEU A 33 9.87 -0.56 -5.24
CA LEU A 33 10.22 -1.19 -6.52
C LEU A 33 10.94 -2.53 -6.36
N ASP A 34 11.73 -2.70 -5.30
CA ASP A 34 12.46 -3.95 -5.07
C ASP A 34 11.52 -5.08 -4.67
N SER A 35 10.56 -4.79 -3.77
CA SER A 35 9.52 -5.74 -3.38
C SER A 35 8.60 -6.10 -4.56
N ILE A 36 8.19 -5.08 -5.34
CA ILE A 36 7.37 -5.31 -6.54
C ILE A 36 8.12 -6.15 -7.58
N TYR A 37 9.42 -5.90 -7.78
CA TYR A 37 10.24 -6.68 -8.70
C TYR A 37 10.30 -8.15 -8.30
N GLN A 38 10.50 -8.45 -7.01
CA GLN A 38 10.50 -9.83 -6.51
C GLN A 38 9.15 -10.51 -6.74
N THR A 39 8.06 -9.82 -6.43
CA THR A 39 6.70 -10.30 -6.66
C THR A 39 6.43 -10.57 -8.14
N LEU A 40 6.82 -9.66 -9.02
CA LEU A 40 6.66 -9.83 -10.46
C LEU A 40 7.49 -10.98 -11.01
N THR A 41 8.72 -11.16 -10.52
CA THR A 41 9.58 -12.27 -10.89
C THR A 41 8.95 -13.61 -10.48
N TYR A 42 8.47 -13.68 -9.24
CA TYR A 42 7.76 -14.88 -8.77
C TYR A 42 6.55 -15.22 -9.65
N PHE A 43 5.69 -14.26 -9.95
CA PHE A 43 4.54 -14.48 -10.82
C PHE A 43 4.92 -14.79 -12.27
N SER A 44 5.97 -14.18 -12.79
CA SER A 44 6.50 -14.50 -14.12
C SER A 44 6.91 -15.95 -14.21
N ASP A 45 7.67 -16.45 -13.24
CA ASP A 45 8.09 -17.84 -13.19
C ASP A 45 6.91 -18.80 -13.01
N TYR A 46 5.99 -18.47 -12.11
CA TYR A 46 4.80 -19.27 -11.85
C TYR A 46 3.87 -19.39 -13.06
N LEU A 47 3.70 -18.31 -13.80
CA LEU A 47 2.79 -18.23 -14.95
C LEU A 47 3.47 -18.62 -16.28
N TYR A 48 4.80 -18.77 -16.31
CA TYR A 48 5.55 -18.99 -17.53
C TYR A 48 4.99 -20.13 -18.39
N SER A 49 4.77 -21.30 -17.81
CA SER A 49 4.26 -22.47 -18.54
C SER A 49 2.88 -22.23 -19.14
N ALA A 50 1.99 -21.57 -18.40
CA ALA A 50 0.67 -21.20 -18.89
C ALA A 50 0.77 -20.20 -20.05
N ALA A 51 1.62 -19.21 -19.94
CA ALA A 51 1.85 -18.22 -20.97
C ALA A 51 2.51 -18.82 -22.23
N GLU A 52 3.43 -19.78 -22.07
CA GLU A 52 4.11 -20.45 -23.19
C GLU A 52 3.13 -21.26 -24.04
N TYR A 53 2.22 -22.00 -23.40
CA TYR A 53 1.24 -22.84 -24.07
C TYR A 53 -0.08 -22.15 -24.42
N ASP A 54 -0.22 -20.85 -24.11
CA ASP A 54 -1.41 -20.08 -24.48
C ASP A 54 -1.46 -19.82 -25.98
N ILE A 55 -2.35 -20.59 -26.67
CA ILE A 55 -2.58 -20.48 -28.10
C ILE A 55 -3.28 -19.16 -28.51
N TYR A 56 -3.88 -18.44 -27.57
CA TYR A 56 -4.61 -17.21 -27.85
C TYR A 56 -3.76 -15.96 -27.69
N ARG A 57 -2.58 -16.05 -27.05
CA ARG A 57 -1.69 -14.91 -26.78
C ARG A 57 -1.38 -14.07 -28.02
N THR A 58 -1.21 -14.70 -29.17
CA THR A 58 -0.81 -14.03 -30.42
C THR A 58 -1.97 -13.46 -31.24
N LEU A 59 -3.23 -13.71 -30.83
CA LEU A 59 -4.39 -13.39 -31.68
C LEU A 59 -4.67 -11.88 -31.81
N ASP A 60 -4.40 -11.10 -30.77
CA ASP A 60 -4.74 -9.67 -30.81
C ASP A 60 -3.60 -8.82 -31.39
N TYR A 61 -2.41 -8.86 -30.80
CA TYR A 61 -1.29 -7.99 -31.14
C TYR A 61 0.01 -8.75 -31.35
N ASP A 62 -0.05 -10.03 -31.71
CA ASP A 62 1.11 -10.90 -31.91
C ASP A 62 2.06 -10.97 -30.70
N PHE A 63 1.54 -10.84 -29.47
CA PHE A 63 2.36 -10.94 -28.28
C PHE A 63 3.06 -12.31 -28.21
N SER A 64 4.38 -12.27 -28.14
CA SER A 64 5.23 -13.45 -28.02
C SER A 64 5.47 -13.83 -26.56
N ILE A 65 6.06 -14.99 -26.30
CA ILE A 65 6.55 -15.35 -24.96
C ILE A 65 7.65 -14.41 -24.48
N SER A 66 8.45 -13.86 -25.40
CA SER A 66 9.45 -12.86 -25.07
C SER A 66 8.80 -11.55 -24.57
N ASP A 67 7.66 -11.17 -25.15
CA ASP A 67 6.89 -10.02 -24.68
C ASP A 67 6.35 -10.24 -23.26
N PHE A 68 5.86 -11.45 -22.97
CA PHE A 68 5.45 -11.81 -21.61
C PHE A 68 6.61 -11.66 -20.61
N LEU A 69 7.78 -12.23 -20.92
CA LEU A 69 8.96 -12.19 -20.05
C LEU A 69 9.52 -10.78 -19.84
N ASN A 70 9.35 -9.89 -20.83
CA ASN A 70 9.85 -8.53 -20.76
C ASN A 70 8.81 -7.49 -20.30
N SER A 71 7.53 -7.89 -20.19
CA SER A 71 6.43 -6.95 -19.94
C SER A 71 6.52 -6.21 -18.59
N TYR A 72 7.25 -6.76 -17.63
CA TYR A 72 7.47 -6.10 -16.35
C TYR A 72 8.76 -5.27 -16.30
N GLY A 73 9.62 -5.37 -17.33
CA GLY A 73 10.89 -4.64 -17.38
C GLY A 73 10.75 -3.12 -17.53
N SER A 74 11.88 -2.45 -17.60
CA SER A 74 11.93 -0.98 -17.72
C SER A 74 11.78 -0.49 -19.16
N ASP A 75 12.25 -1.23 -20.16
CA ASP A 75 12.32 -0.77 -21.54
C ASP A 75 11.37 -1.54 -22.47
N TYR A 76 10.21 -1.92 -21.96
CA TYR A 76 9.24 -2.68 -22.75
C TYR A 76 8.24 -1.77 -23.45
N GLU A 77 8.17 -1.89 -24.78
CA GLU A 77 7.13 -1.28 -25.61
C GLU A 77 6.69 -2.27 -26.70
N ASN A 78 5.40 -2.56 -26.80
CA ASN A 78 4.83 -3.33 -27.89
C ASN A 78 3.37 -2.93 -28.13
N ALA A 79 3.00 -2.70 -29.38
CA ALA A 79 1.65 -2.33 -29.80
C ALA A 79 1.08 -1.12 -29.00
N HIS A 80 0.04 -1.33 -28.23
CA HIS A 80 -0.58 -0.29 -27.40
C HIS A 80 0.05 -0.15 -26.01
N VAL A 81 0.90 -1.10 -25.61
CA VAL A 81 1.65 -1.04 -24.35
C VAL A 81 2.87 -0.13 -24.56
N LYS A 82 2.99 0.92 -23.75
CA LYS A 82 4.01 1.95 -23.89
C LYS A 82 5.12 1.88 -22.86
N GLN A 83 4.94 1.11 -21.82
CA GLN A 83 5.90 0.97 -20.73
C GLN A 83 5.75 -0.39 -20.08
N GLY A 84 6.85 -0.97 -19.59
CA GLY A 84 6.80 -2.10 -18.65
C GLY A 84 6.26 -1.68 -17.28
N ILE A 85 5.83 -2.64 -16.49
CA ILE A 85 5.17 -2.38 -15.20
C ILE A 85 6.09 -1.60 -14.25
N LEU A 86 7.36 -1.98 -14.16
CA LEU A 86 8.33 -1.29 -13.28
C LEU A 86 8.60 0.15 -13.70
N GLU A 87 8.74 0.39 -15.00
CA GLU A 87 8.91 1.75 -15.53
C GLU A 87 7.66 2.59 -15.30
N PHE A 88 6.46 2.03 -15.50
CA PHE A 88 5.21 2.71 -15.22
C PHE A 88 5.13 3.11 -13.73
N ILE A 89 5.46 2.20 -12.81
CA ILE A 89 5.43 2.49 -11.37
C ILE A 89 6.47 3.55 -11.02
N ALA A 90 7.70 3.45 -11.55
CA ALA A 90 8.74 4.45 -11.32
C ALA A 90 8.31 5.84 -11.79
N SER A 91 7.75 5.93 -13.00
CA SER A 91 7.22 7.18 -13.56
C SER A 91 6.10 7.76 -12.73
N ARG A 92 5.22 6.91 -12.19
CA ARG A 92 4.12 7.33 -11.30
C ARG A 92 4.62 7.82 -9.95
N LYS A 93 5.62 7.15 -9.37
CA LYS A 93 6.27 7.62 -8.13
C LYS A 93 6.83 9.01 -8.30
N GLU A 94 7.58 9.24 -9.37
CA GLU A 94 8.16 10.55 -9.67
C GLU A 94 7.07 11.61 -9.87
N SER A 95 6.03 11.30 -10.64
CA SER A 95 4.90 12.21 -10.86
C SER A 95 4.15 12.53 -9.57
N LEU A 96 3.97 11.55 -8.69
CA LEU A 96 3.35 11.77 -7.37
C LEU A 96 4.19 12.69 -6.49
N ASN A 97 5.51 12.46 -6.44
CA ASN A 97 6.43 13.29 -5.65
C ASN A 97 6.39 14.77 -6.06
N GLN A 98 6.16 15.05 -7.35
CA GLN A 98 6.03 16.42 -7.86
C GLN A 98 4.68 17.07 -7.54
N GLN A 99 3.64 16.28 -7.27
CA GLN A 99 2.27 16.74 -7.07
C GLN A 99 1.83 16.71 -5.60
N ILE A 100 2.51 15.96 -4.76
CA ILE A 100 2.21 15.89 -3.34
C ILE A 100 2.46 17.26 -2.69
N VAL A 101 1.40 17.84 -2.17
CA VAL A 101 1.44 19.07 -1.37
C VAL A 101 1.07 18.70 0.05
N PHE A 102 2.06 18.32 0.85
CA PHE A 102 1.85 17.94 2.23
C PHE A 102 2.67 18.86 3.14
N ASP A 103 1.99 19.46 4.11
CA ASP A 103 2.58 20.35 5.10
C ASP A 103 2.25 19.85 6.53
N GLY A 104 2.71 18.64 6.86
CA GLY A 104 2.48 18.12 8.19
C GLY A 104 2.99 16.70 8.43
N ASN A 105 3.34 16.42 9.67
CA ASN A 105 3.87 15.13 10.12
C ASN A 105 2.82 14.35 10.93
N ASN A 106 1.54 14.45 10.59
CA ASN A 106 0.50 13.74 11.31
C ASN A 106 0.65 12.22 11.07
N PRO A 107 0.70 11.42 12.13
CA PRO A 107 0.78 9.98 11.98
C PRO A 107 -0.49 9.41 11.32
N ILE A 108 -0.32 8.35 10.55
CA ILE A 108 -1.41 7.55 9.98
C ILE A 108 -1.47 6.22 10.71
N ILE A 109 -2.61 5.92 11.31
CA ILE A 109 -2.91 4.57 11.77
C ILE A 109 -3.53 3.84 10.58
N TYR A 110 -2.82 2.88 10.00
CA TYR A 110 -3.28 2.18 8.81
C TYR A 110 -3.76 0.76 9.10
N GLU A 111 -3.49 0.27 10.28
CA GLU A 111 -4.03 -0.99 10.77
C GLU A 111 -4.08 -0.98 12.29
N ALA A 112 -5.21 -1.43 12.81
CA ALA A 112 -5.39 -1.66 14.23
C ALA A 112 -6.12 -3.00 14.41
N SER A 113 -5.66 -3.81 15.33
CA SER A 113 -6.24 -5.12 15.61
C SER A 113 -6.31 -5.42 17.09
N ILE A 114 -7.24 -6.30 17.45
CA ILE A 114 -7.36 -6.92 18.74
C ILE A 114 -7.13 -8.42 18.51
N GLU A 115 -6.16 -9.01 19.20
CA GLU A 115 -5.74 -10.39 18.93
C GLU A 115 -6.83 -11.46 19.13
N ARG A 116 -7.88 -11.15 19.88
CA ARG A 116 -8.93 -12.11 20.18
C ARG A 116 -10.30 -11.64 19.70
N GLU A 117 -10.99 -12.48 18.95
CA GLU A 117 -12.38 -12.25 18.56
C GLU A 117 -13.35 -12.34 19.75
N VAL A 118 -12.98 -13.09 20.79
CA VAL A 118 -13.79 -13.28 22.00
C VAL A 118 -12.96 -12.94 23.23
N ASN A 119 -13.36 -11.92 23.95
CA ASN A 119 -12.73 -11.52 25.20
C ASN A 119 -13.32 -12.32 26.38
N ILE A 120 -12.43 -12.96 27.14
CA ILE A 120 -12.78 -13.70 28.35
C ILE A 120 -12.61 -12.77 29.55
N LEU A 121 -13.62 -12.69 30.40
CA LEU A 121 -13.58 -11.85 31.60
C LEU A 121 -12.38 -12.20 32.49
N GLY A 122 -11.53 -11.19 32.77
CA GLY A 122 -10.35 -11.33 33.62
C GLY A 122 -9.08 -11.72 32.88
N GLU A 123 -9.13 -11.95 31.57
CA GLU A 123 -7.92 -12.13 30.77
C GLU A 123 -7.47 -10.79 30.14
N PRO A 124 -6.14 -10.61 29.96
CA PRO A 124 -5.63 -9.43 29.25
C PRO A 124 -6.05 -9.45 27.79
N VAL A 125 -6.25 -8.26 27.23
CA VAL A 125 -6.55 -8.04 25.81
C VAL A 125 -5.35 -7.37 25.18
N ASP A 126 -4.77 -8.02 24.19
CA ASP A 126 -3.66 -7.45 23.41
C ASP A 126 -4.24 -6.63 22.25
N VAL A 127 -3.79 -5.39 22.16
CA VAL A 127 -4.17 -4.44 21.11
C VAL A 127 -2.91 -4.01 20.38
N SER A 128 -2.93 -4.11 19.08
CA SER A 128 -1.83 -3.66 18.23
C SER A 128 -2.32 -2.64 17.20
N ALA A 129 -1.40 -1.74 16.80
CA ALA A 129 -1.65 -0.80 15.72
C ALA A 129 -0.37 -0.58 14.93
N CYS A 130 -0.49 -0.49 13.61
CA CYS A 130 0.58 -0.03 12.76
C CYS A 130 0.39 1.45 12.45
N ILE A 131 1.40 2.24 12.76
CA ILE A 131 1.37 3.69 12.65
C ILE A 131 2.56 4.14 11.81
N TRP A 132 2.28 4.88 10.75
CA TRP A 132 3.31 5.49 9.92
C TRP A 132 3.38 7.00 10.20
N GLY A 133 4.59 7.55 10.21
CA GLY A 133 4.85 8.97 10.38
C GLY A 133 5.71 9.26 11.62
N ASN A 134 5.84 10.52 11.94
CA ASN A 134 6.62 10.96 13.12
C ASN A 134 5.79 10.80 14.38
N ILE A 135 6.07 9.74 15.15
CA ILE A 135 5.34 9.38 16.36
C ILE A 135 6.19 9.78 17.56
N GLN A 136 5.65 10.59 18.44
CA GLN A 136 6.27 10.90 19.73
C GLN A 136 5.82 9.91 20.81
N ASP A 137 4.53 9.65 20.86
CA ASP A 137 3.90 8.69 21.75
C ASP A 137 2.62 8.15 21.11
N ALA A 138 2.17 6.98 21.56
CA ALA A 138 0.92 6.38 21.14
C ALA A 138 0.19 5.82 22.36
N HIS A 139 -1.11 6.05 22.44
CA HIS A 139 -1.94 5.59 23.52
C HIS A 139 -3.18 4.88 23.00
N PHE A 140 -3.53 3.77 23.65
CA PHE A 140 -4.83 3.13 23.46
C PHE A 140 -5.82 3.67 24.49
N PHE A 141 -6.91 4.28 24.01
CA PHE A 141 -7.98 4.79 24.86
C PHE A 141 -9.12 3.79 24.92
N TYR A 142 -9.59 3.51 26.12
CA TYR A 142 -10.71 2.62 26.35
C TYR A 142 -11.65 3.16 27.42
N ARG A 143 -12.86 2.66 27.45
CA ARG A 143 -13.81 2.96 28.52
C ARG A 143 -14.65 1.74 28.83
N ARG A 144 -14.99 1.56 30.08
CA ARG A 144 -15.89 0.53 30.56
C ARG A 144 -17.26 1.16 30.81
N ASP A 145 -18.29 0.65 30.12
CA ASP A 145 -19.66 1.15 30.19
C ASP A 145 -19.76 2.65 29.86
N ASN A 146 -20.39 3.43 30.71
CA ASN A 146 -20.50 4.89 30.58
C ASN A 146 -19.51 5.67 31.45
N ASN A 147 -18.45 5.03 31.93
CA ASN A 147 -17.42 5.68 32.75
C ASN A 147 -16.56 6.64 31.91
N GLU A 148 -15.66 7.33 32.59
CA GLU A 148 -14.67 8.17 31.95
C GLU A 148 -13.71 7.34 31.08
N TRP A 149 -13.09 7.98 30.10
CA TRP A 149 -12.07 7.36 29.28
C TRP A 149 -10.79 7.16 30.10
N ASP A 150 -10.20 5.99 29.96
CA ASP A 150 -8.90 5.65 30.49
C ASP A 150 -7.94 5.36 29.33
N SER A 151 -6.64 5.32 29.57
CA SER A 151 -5.66 5.07 28.52
C SER A 151 -4.47 4.27 29.01
N VAL A 152 -3.90 3.48 28.10
CA VAL A 152 -2.62 2.80 28.30
C VAL A 152 -1.66 3.18 27.17
N PRO A 153 -0.37 3.41 27.50
CA PRO A 153 0.62 3.65 26.47
C PRO A 153 0.85 2.39 25.64
N LEU A 154 1.01 2.55 24.33
CA LEU A 154 1.47 1.51 23.41
C LEU A 154 2.99 1.53 23.36
N THR A 155 3.60 0.35 23.35
CA THR A 155 5.04 0.18 23.20
C THR A 155 5.36 -0.29 21.79
N TYR A 156 6.46 0.21 21.23
CA TYR A 156 6.93 -0.24 19.92
C TYR A 156 7.39 -1.70 19.99
N ASP A 157 6.88 -2.53 19.08
CA ASP A 157 7.27 -3.93 18.94
C ASP A 157 7.81 -4.20 17.51
N PRO A 158 9.14 -4.32 17.36
CA PRO A 158 9.75 -4.57 16.05
C PRO A 158 9.46 -5.98 15.50
N ILE A 159 9.02 -6.93 16.34
CA ILE A 159 8.74 -8.30 15.91
C ILE A 159 7.41 -8.36 15.14
N LEU A 160 6.44 -7.53 15.52
CA LEU A 160 5.17 -7.46 14.79
C LEU A 160 5.35 -6.86 13.39
N GLU A 161 6.31 -5.97 13.21
CA GLU A 161 6.63 -5.38 11.91
C GLU A 161 7.24 -6.42 10.94
N THR A 162 8.11 -7.30 11.44
CA THR A 162 8.73 -8.38 10.65
C THR A 162 7.76 -9.52 10.30
N LYS A 163 6.86 -9.89 11.19
CA LYS A 163 5.86 -10.94 10.90
C LYS A 163 4.90 -10.56 9.78
N ARG A 164 4.63 -9.29 9.59
CA ARG A 164 3.74 -8.81 8.52
C ARG A 164 4.32 -8.90 7.13
N VAL A 165 5.63 -8.78 7.00
CA VAL A 165 6.31 -8.97 5.70
C VAL A 165 6.31 -10.45 5.31
N GLU A 166 6.31 -11.36 6.30
CA GLU A 166 6.32 -12.82 6.09
C GLU A 166 4.92 -13.40 5.83
N ASP A 167 3.85 -12.80 6.34
CA ASP A 167 2.47 -13.30 6.15
C ASP A 167 1.87 -12.92 4.77
N HIS A 168 2.61 -12.20 3.94
CA HIS A 168 2.25 -11.86 2.56
C HIS A 168 3.06 -12.62 1.51
N ASP A 169 3.90 -13.55 1.93
CA ASP A 169 4.61 -14.53 1.06
C ASP A 169 3.75 -15.86 0.98
#